data_fa6d097e8791a0db8ff4cb1137a60693
#
_entry.id   fa6d097e8791a0db8ff4cb1137a60693
#
_cell.length_a   1.000
_cell.length_b   1.000
_cell.length_c   1.000
_cell.angle_alpha   90.00
_cell.angle_beta   90.00
_cell.angle_gamma   90.00
#
_symmetry.space_group_name_H-M   'P 1'
#
loop_
_entity.id
_entity.type
_entity.pdbx_description
1 polymer ?
#
loop_
_entity_poly.entity_id
_entity_poly.type
_entity_poly.pdbx_seq_one_letter_code
_entity_poly.pdbx_strand_id
1 'polypeptide(L)'
;RLEVFRTHGKIYEASASQMFGVPIDLIKKGNPEYALRQKGKVAELALGYQGSTGALINMGALDMGIPEEDLPDIVSRWREANKRIRDLWYAMDNAAVQVITQGGSIGINGLIITREFDYNQGTDCMTITLPSGRKLYYVSPGIGENQWGNPSISYMGMDQKTKRWKRIETYGGKLVENCVQAIARDC
;
A
#
# COMPACT_ATOMS: atom_id res chain seq x y z
N ARG A 1 -6.37 -12.71 7.95
CA ARG A 1 -6.77 -12.40 6.55
C ARG A 1 -6.79 -13.64 5.65
N LEU A 2 -5.71 -14.38 5.55
CA LEU A 2 -5.68 -15.59 4.70
C LEU A 2 -6.80 -16.56 5.07
N GLU A 3 -7.06 -16.77 6.36
CA GLU A 3 -8.14 -17.61 6.82
C GLU A 3 -9.51 -17.08 6.38
N VAL A 4 -9.73 -15.77 6.46
CA VAL A 4 -10.97 -15.13 5.98
C VAL A 4 -11.21 -15.43 4.50
N PHE A 5 -10.16 -15.31 3.66
CA PHE A 5 -10.29 -15.64 2.24
C PHE A 5 -10.50 -17.12 1.95
N ARG A 6 -9.87 -18.00 2.75
CA ARG A 6 -10.02 -19.46 2.61
C ARG A 6 -11.40 -19.96 3.03
N THR A 7 -12.02 -19.31 4.00
CA THR A 7 -13.30 -19.77 4.59
C THR A 7 -14.51 -19.14 3.94
N HIS A 8 -14.63 -17.82 3.95
CA HIS A 8 -15.87 -17.14 3.54
C HIS A 8 -15.67 -15.86 2.71
N GLY A 9 -14.45 -15.37 2.57
CA GLY A 9 -14.12 -14.19 1.75
C GLY A 9 -14.66 -12.84 2.25
N LYS A 10 -15.28 -12.78 3.44
CA LYS A 10 -15.93 -11.57 3.99
C LYS A 10 -14.91 -10.61 4.62
N ILE A 11 -13.96 -10.11 3.84
CA ILE A 11 -12.86 -9.27 4.35
C ILE A 11 -13.37 -7.95 4.92
N TYR A 12 -14.38 -7.33 4.32
CA TYR A 12 -14.91 -6.04 4.76
C TYR A 12 -15.68 -6.17 6.08
N GLU A 13 -16.44 -7.24 6.23
CA GLU A 13 -17.13 -7.57 7.47
C GLU A 13 -16.14 -7.90 8.59
N ALA A 14 -15.06 -8.63 8.28
CA ALA A 14 -14.01 -8.94 9.24
C ALA A 14 -13.29 -7.66 9.71
N SER A 15 -12.96 -6.74 8.80
CA SER A 15 -12.38 -5.44 9.15
C SER A 15 -13.32 -4.61 9.99
N ALA A 16 -14.59 -4.53 9.62
CA ALA A 16 -15.60 -3.81 10.40
C ALA A 16 -15.74 -4.38 11.82
N SER A 17 -15.78 -5.73 11.93
CA SER A 17 -15.81 -6.43 13.21
C SER A 17 -14.63 -6.02 14.11
N GLN A 18 -13.42 -5.99 13.56
CA GLN A 18 -12.22 -5.61 14.30
C GLN A 18 -12.22 -4.13 14.71
N MET A 19 -12.69 -3.24 13.82
CA MET A 19 -12.71 -1.80 14.08
C MET A 19 -13.74 -1.39 15.11
N PHE A 20 -14.93 -2.00 15.07
CA PHE A 20 -16.07 -1.56 15.86
C PHE A 20 -16.43 -2.53 17.02
N GLY A 21 -15.71 -3.65 17.16
CA GLY A 21 -15.98 -4.63 18.20
C GLY A 21 -17.31 -5.38 18.07
N VAL A 22 -17.89 -5.39 16.86
CA VAL A 22 -19.17 -6.05 16.58
C VAL A 22 -18.90 -7.46 16.03
N PRO A 23 -19.55 -8.51 16.52
CA PRO A 23 -19.41 -9.84 15.97
C PRO A 23 -19.71 -9.91 14.48
N ILE A 24 -18.84 -10.58 13.71
CA ILE A 24 -18.95 -10.65 12.24
C ILE A 24 -20.30 -11.20 11.76
N ASP A 25 -20.89 -12.12 12.54
CA ASP A 25 -22.17 -12.75 12.22
C ASP A 25 -23.36 -11.78 12.27
N LEU A 26 -23.22 -10.65 12.96
CA LEU A 26 -24.21 -9.58 12.97
C LEU A 26 -24.07 -8.67 11.75
N ILE A 27 -22.90 -8.59 11.11
CA ILE A 27 -22.65 -7.75 9.94
C ILE A 27 -23.13 -8.49 8.67
N LYS A 28 -24.43 -8.69 8.56
CA LYS A 28 -25.08 -9.38 7.44
C LYS A 28 -26.32 -8.64 6.95
N LYS A 29 -26.69 -8.86 5.69
CA LYS A 29 -27.91 -8.28 5.12
C LYS A 29 -29.13 -8.60 6.00
N GLY A 30 -29.94 -7.59 6.25
CA GLY A 30 -31.13 -7.66 7.11
C GLY A 30 -30.90 -7.18 8.54
N ASN A 31 -29.66 -7.03 8.99
CA ASN A 31 -29.33 -6.47 10.30
C ASN A 31 -28.93 -4.99 10.19
N PRO A 32 -29.19 -4.17 11.21
CA PRO A 32 -28.73 -2.76 11.26
C PRO A 32 -27.20 -2.64 11.13
N GLU A 33 -26.46 -3.59 11.71
CA GLU A 33 -25.01 -3.65 11.70
C GLU A 33 -24.41 -3.83 10.30
N TYR A 34 -25.20 -4.21 9.30
CA TYR A 34 -24.72 -4.37 7.92
C TYR A 34 -24.16 -3.06 7.34
N ALA A 35 -24.59 -1.90 7.81
CA ALA A 35 -24.02 -0.61 7.44
C ALA A 35 -22.51 -0.51 7.76
N LEU A 36 -22.03 -1.22 8.79
CA LEU A 36 -20.62 -1.27 9.16
C LEU A 36 -19.74 -1.91 8.08
N ARG A 37 -20.31 -2.76 7.23
CA ARG A 37 -19.58 -3.36 6.11
C ARG A 37 -18.99 -2.31 5.17
N GLN A 38 -19.73 -1.24 4.89
CA GLN A 38 -19.23 -0.16 4.03
C GLN A 38 -18.07 0.58 4.71
N LYS A 39 -18.13 0.79 6.01
CA LYS A 39 -17.02 1.37 6.80
C LYS A 39 -15.78 0.45 6.75
N GLY A 40 -15.96 -0.86 6.90
CA GLY A 40 -14.89 -1.85 6.74
C GLY A 40 -14.28 -1.85 5.34
N LYS A 41 -15.10 -1.71 4.29
CA LYS A 41 -14.63 -1.59 2.90
C LYS A 41 -13.74 -0.35 2.72
N VAL A 42 -14.18 0.80 3.21
CA VAL A 42 -13.42 2.06 3.13
C VAL A 42 -12.08 1.91 3.86
N ALA A 43 -12.07 1.35 5.06
CA ALA A 43 -10.84 1.12 5.82
C ALA A 43 -9.86 0.21 5.06
N GLU A 44 -10.33 -0.91 4.51
CA GLU A 44 -9.47 -1.82 3.74
C GLU A 44 -8.84 -1.13 2.52
N LEU A 45 -9.61 -0.37 1.77
CA LEU A 45 -9.14 0.32 0.57
C LEU A 45 -8.23 1.50 0.90
N ALA A 46 -8.56 2.28 1.94
CA ALA A 46 -7.79 3.44 2.34
C ALA A 46 -6.46 3.07 3.02
N LEU A 47 -6.47 2.05 3.88
CA LEU A 47 -5.33 1.73 4.75
C LEU A 47 -4.42 0.62 4.20
N GLY A 48 -4.89 -0.16 3.23
CA GLY A 48 -4.18 -1.34 2.70
C GLY A 48 -2.80 -1.04 2.12
N TYR A 49 -2.58 0.17 1.64
CA TYR A 49 -1.33 0.61 1.02
C TYR A 49 -0.75 1.86 1.69
N GLN A 50 -0.64 1.79 3.03
CA GLN A 50 -0.02 2.82 3.88
C GLN A 50 -0.81 4.13 3.97
N GLY A 51 -2.09 4.14 3.59
CA GLY A 51 -2.96 5.28 3.85
C GLY A 51 -3.12 5.57 5.35
N SER A 52 -3.56 6.79 5.66
CA SER A 52 -3.79 7.25 7.03
C SER A 52 -5.13 8.00 7.10
N THR A 53 -5.33 8.85 8.09
CA THR A 53 -6.58 9.62 8.30
C THR A 53 -7.01 10.38 7.07
N GLY A 54 -6.09 11.05 6.36
CA GLY A 54 -6.39 11.74 5.11
C GLY A 54 -6.95 10.84 4.00
N ALA A 55 -6.47 9.59 3.91
CA ALA A 55 -7.00 8.63 2.96
C ALA A 55 -8.43 8.19 3.32
N LEU A 56 -8.71 8.01 4.61
CA LEU A 56 -10.07 7.72 5.11
C LEU A 56 -11.04 8.86 4.79
N ILE A 57 -10.64 10.10 5.04
CA ILE A 57 -11.43 11.30 4.73
C ILE A 57 -11.72 11.36 3.23
N ASN A 58 -10.69 11.23 2.39
CA ASN A 58 -10.84 11.27 0.94
C ASN A 58 -11.72 10.15 0.39
N MET A 59 -11.89 9.06 1.11
CA MET A 59 -12.79 7.96 0.76
C MET A 59 -14.18 8.09 1.40
N GLY A 60 -14.49 9.24 2.01
CA GLY A 60 -15.82 9.54 2.52
C GLY A 60 -16.11 9.02 3.92
N ALA A 61 -15.11 8.80 4.78
CA ALA A 61 -15.32 8.32 6.14
C ALA A 61 -16.20 9.25 6.96
N LEU A 62 -16.04 10.57 6.81
CA LEU A 62 -16.85 11.57 7.51
C LEU A 62 -18.31 11.55 7.02
N ASP A 63 -18.53 11.40 5.71
CA ASP A 63 -19.87 11.31 5.12
C ASP A 63 -20.62 10.04 5.57
N MET A 64 -19.88 9.03 6.00
CA MET A 64 -20.44 7.80 6.59
C MET A 64 -20.71 7.93 8.09
N GLY A 65 -20.54 9.12 8.66
CA GLY A 65 -20.78 9.40 10.08
C GLY A 65 -19.71 8.86 11.02
N ILE A 66 -18.46 8.70 10.55
CA ILE A 66 -17.31 8.41 11.42
C ILE A 66 -16.76 9.77 11.90
N PRO A 67 -16.73 10.03 13.22
CA PRO A 67 -16.14 11.25 13.74
C PRO A 67 -14.67 11.39 13.37
N GLU A 68 -14.22 12.60 13.08
CA GLU A 68 -12.83 12.85 12.67
C GLU A 68 -11.83 12.46 13.78
N GLU A 69 -12.21 12.69 15.03
CA GLU A 69 -11.44 12.31 16.22
C GLU A 69 -11.21 10.80 16.35
N ASP A 70 -12.07 9.96 15.77
CA ASP A 70 -11.94 8.49 15.80
C ASP A 70 -10.98 7.94 14.73
N LEU A 71 -10.69 8.72 13.69
CA LEU A 71 -9.90 8.25 12.55
C LEU A 71 -8.48 7.79 12.94
N PRO A 72 -7.73 8.48 13.82
CA PRO A 72 -6.42 8.02 14.25
C PRO A 72 -6.46 6.67 14.95
N ASP A 73 -7.46 6.41 15.78
CA ASP A 73 -7.64 5.13 16.49
C ASP A 73 -7.97 4.01 15.49
N ILE A 74 -8.84 4.27 14.51
CA ILE A 74 -9.14 3.31 13.42
C ILE A 74 -7.87 2.94 12.64
N VAL A 75 -7.05 3.91 12.27
CA VAL A 75 -5.77 3.68 11.58
C VAL A 75 -4.85 2.80 12.45
N SER A 76 -4.72 3.13 13.73
CA SER A 76 -3.88 2.41 14.67
C SER A 76 -4.32 0.96 14.83
N ARG A 77 -5.60 0.71 15.08
CA ARG A 77 -6.18 -0.63 15.22
C ARG A 77 -6.01 -1.46 13.95
N TRP A 78 -6.25 -0.86 12.79
CA TRP A 78 -6.07 -1.56 11.52
C TRP A 78 -4.61 -1.99 11.30
N ARG A 79 -3.65 -1.09 11.55
CA ARG A 79 -2.21 -1.36 11.42
C ARG A 79 -1.74 -2.42 12.41
N GLU A 80 -2.25 -2.39 13.64
CA GLU A 80 -1.95 -3.40 14.66
C GLU A 80 -2.50 -4.78 14.29
N ALA A 81 -3.73 -4.85 13.79
CA ALA A 81 -4.33 -6.08 13.31
C ALA A 81 -3.64 -6.63 12.05
N ASN A 82 -2.93 -5.80 11.29
CA ASN A 82 -2.29 -6.11 10.03
C ASN A 82 -0.77 -5.84 10.03
N LYS A 83 -0.09 -6.18 11.13
CA LYS A 83 1.36 -5.93 11.32
C LYS A 83 2.22 -6.37 10.15
N ARG A 84 2.00 -7.58 9.61
CA ARG A 84 2.80 -8.10 8.48
C ARG A 84 2.68 -7.24 7.22
N ILE A 85 1.51 -6.65 6.97
CA ILE A 85 1.30 -5.75 5.83
C ILE A 85 2.03 -4.44 6.10
N ARG A 86 1.85 -3.86 7.29
CA ARG A 86 2.55 -2.65 7.73
C ARG A 86 4.08 -2.82 7.65
N ASP A 87 4.60 -3.91 8.17
CA ASP A 87 6.03 -4.18 8.21
C ASP A 87 6.60 -4.37 6.78
N LEU A 88 5.82 -4.92 5.86
CA LEU A 88 6.18 -5.02 4.45
C LEU A 88 6.31 -3.64 3.79
N TRP A 89 5.42 -2.69 4.08
CA TRP A 89 5.57 -1.33 3.53
C TRP A 89 6.88 -0.69 3.93
N TYR A 90 7.24 -0.77 5.21
CA TYR A 90 8.50 -0.19 5.71
C TYR A 90 9.72 -0.96 5.21
N ALA A 91 9.66 -2.28 5.11
CA ALA A 91 10.74 -3.07 4.54
C ALA A 91 11.00 -2.69 3.07
N MET A 92 9.95 -2.52 2.27
CA MET A 92 10.04 -2.09 0.87
C MET A 92 10.58 -0.67 0.74
N ASP A 93 10.14 0.24 1.60
CA ASP A 93 10.63 1.62 1.62
C ASP A 93 12.12 1.67 1.93
N ASN A 94 12.54 1.04 3.02
CA ASN A 94 13.93 0.97 3.45
C ASN A 94 14.83 0.31 2.38
N ALA A 95 14.38 -0.79 1.78
CA ALA A 95 15.14 -1.47 0.73
C ALA A 95 15.28 -0.60 -0.52
N ALA A 96 14.23 0.09 -0.93
CA ALA A 96 14.29 1.01 -2.06
C ALA A 96 15.26 2.18 -1.79
N VAL A 97 15.18 2.81 -0.61
CA VAL A 97 16.13 3.86 -0.20
C VAL A 97 17.56 3.34 -0.23
N GLN A 98 17.82 2.17 0.37
CA GLN A 98 19.15 1.57 0.42
C GLN A 98 19.69 1.26 -0.97
N VAL A 99 18.90 0.63 -1.83
CA VAL A 99 19.31 0.27 -3.20
C VAL A 99 19.55 1.53 -4.06
N ILE A 100 18.73 2.57 -3.91
CA ILE A 100 18.91 3.83 -4.65
C ILE A 100 20.16 4.57 -4.18
N THR A 101 20.49 4.55 -2.88
CA THR A 101 21.63 5.30 -2.34
C THR A 101 22.94 4.55 -2.42
N GLN A 102 22.92 3.22 -2.24
CA GLN A 102 24.12 2.39 -2.09
C GLN A 102 24.32 1.41 -3.26
N GLY A 103 23.30 1.24 -4.11
CA GLY A 103 23.30 0.19 -5.15
C GLY A 103 23.04 -1.22 -4.58
N GLY A 104 23.29 -2.22 -5.42
CA GLY A 104 23.12 -3.63 -5.04
C GLY A 104 21.71 -4.16 -5.20
N SER A 105 21.42 -5.26 -4.53
CA SER A 105 20.15 -6.00 -4.57
C SER A 105 19.70 -6.40 -3.18
N ILE A 106 18.39 -6.31 -2.91
CA ILE A 106 17.77 -6.72 -1.65
C ILE A 106 16.55 -7.59 -1.95
N GLY A 107 16.49 -8.77 -1.32
CA GLY A 107 15.35 -9.69 -1.42
C GLY A 107 14.35 -9.48 -0.28
N ILE A 108 13.05 -9.38 -0.61
CA ILE A 108 11.96 -9.27 0.38
C ILE A 108 10.77 -10.12 -0.10
N ASN A 109 10.44 -11.17 0.66
CA ASN A 109 9.25 -12.00 0.42
C ASN A 109 9.09 -12.48 -1.05
N GLY A 110 10.19 -12.88 -1.69
CA GLY A 110 10.20 -13.33 -3.08
C GLY A 110 10.26 -12.21 -4.12
N LEU A 111 10.32 -10.95 -3.69
CA LEU A 111 10.65 -9.79 -4.53
C LEU A 111 12.15 -9.53 -4.45
N ILE A 112 12.75 -9.04 -5.54
CA ILE A 112 14.15 -8.61 -5.56
C ILE A 112 14.19 -7.16 -6.05
N ILE A 113 14.65 -6.26 -5.19
CA ILE A 113 14.81 -4.84 -5.50
C ILE A 113 16.27 -4.63 -5.87
N THR A 114 16.54 -4.06 -7.05
CA THR A 114 17.89 -3.88 -7.58
C THR A 114 18.03 -2.50 -8.22
N ARG A 115 19.20 -1.88 -8.12
CA ARG A 115 19.56 -0.74 -8.95
C ARG A 115 20.34 -1.24 -10.16
N GLU A 116 19.83 -0.99 -11.34
CA GLU A 116 20.41 -1.39 -12.62
C GLU A 116 20.81 -0.13 -13.42
N PHE A 117 22.02 -0.13 -13.98
CA PHE A 117 22.49 0.91 -14.86
C PHE A 117 22.87 0.29 -16.20
N ASP A 118 22.20 0.73 -17.27
CA ASP A 118 22.54 0.35 -18.64
C ASP A 118 23.50 1.38 -19.24
N TYR A 119 24.79 1.03 -19.30
CA TYR A 119 25.83 1.91 -19.82
C TYR A 119 25.69 2.21 -21.32
N ASN A 120 25.03 1.34 -22.09
CA ASN A 120 24.84 1.52 -23.53
C ASN A 120 23.74 2.54 -23.82
N GLN A 121 22.70 2.55 -23.00
CA GLN A 121 21.55 3.47 -23.15
C GLN A 121 21.59 4.65 -22.18
N GLY A 122 22.54 4.65 -21.24
CA GLY A 122 22.62 5.66 -20.20
C GLY A 122 21.40 5.68 -19.26
N THR A 123 20.71 4.55 -19.15
CA THR A 123 19.51 4.44 -18.29
C THR A 123 19.88 3.93 -16.91
N ASP A 124 19.43 4.65 -15.90
CA ASP A 124 19.51 4.28 -14.48
C ASP A 124 18.11 3.93 -13.98
N CYS A 125 17.93 2.74 -13.46
CA CYS A 125 16.64 2.25 -12.99
C CYS A 125 16.77 1.56 -11.63
N MET A 126 15.79 1.77 -10.77
CA MET A 126 15.46 0.79 -9.74
C MET A 126 14.47 -0.19 -10.34
N THR A 127 14.73 -1.48 -10.19
CA THR A 127 13.83 -2.56 -10.62
C THR A 127 13.32 -3.37 -9.45
N ILE A 128 12.11 -3.88 -9.58
CA ILE A 128 11.57 -4.88 -8.65
C ILE A 128 11.22 -6.12 -9.47
N THR A 129 11.99 -7.18 -9.28
CA THR A 129 11.73 -8.47 -9.91
C THR A 129 10.66 -9.22 -9.12
N LEU A 130 9.60 -9.61 -9.80
CA LEU A 130 8.48 -10.37 -9.25
C LEU A 130 8.79 -11.88 -9.22
N PRO A 131 8.03 -12.70 -8.46
CA PRO A 131 8.20 -14.17 -8.46
C PRO A 131 8.09 -14.81 -9.84
N SER A 132 7.33 -14.20 -10.77
CA SER A 132 7.24 -14.63 -12.18
C SER A 132 8.50 -14.37 -13.00
N GLY A 133 9.49 -13.63 -12.47
CA GLY A 133 10.66 -13.15 -13.18
C GLY A 133 10.43 -11.83 -13.94
N ARG A 134 9.21 -11.35 -14.06
CA ARG A 134 8.90 -10.04 -14.65
C ARG A 134 9.40 -8.91 -13.75
N LYS A 135 9.85 -7.81 -14.36
CA LYS A 135 10.35 -6.64 -13.62
C LYS A 135 9.41 -5.45 -13.73
N LEU A 136 9.27 -4.72 -12.63
CA LEU A 136 8.75 -3.37 -12.61
C LEU A 136 9.93 -2.39 -12.66
N TYR A 137 9.84 -1.35 -13.48
CA TYR A 137 10.92 -0.39 -13.71
C TYR A 137 10.56 0.99 -13.16
N TYR A 138 11.48 1.59 -12.41
CA TYR A 138 11.41 2.94 -11.86
C TYR A 138 12.60 3.72 -12.39
N VAL A 139 12.37 4.51 -13.44
CA VAL A 139 13.41 5.19 -14.21
C VAL A 139 13.98 6.37 -13.46
N SER A 140 15.31 6.56 -13.53
CA SER A 140 16.02 7.67 -12.86
C SER A 140 15.60 7.83 -11.38
N PRO A 141 15.74 6.77 -10.58
CA PRO A 141 15.33 6.81 -9.19
C PRO A 141 16.16 7.83 -8.41
N GLY A 142 15.53 8.50 -7.44
CA GLY A 142 16.19 9.48 -6.60
C GLY A 142 15.61 9.53 -5.20
N ILE A 143 16.41 10.03 -4.27
CA ILE A 143 15.98 10.30 -2.91
C ILE A 143 15.96 11.82 -2.71
N GLY A 144 14.80 12.33 -2.32
CA GLY A 144 14.59 13.69 -1.87
C GLY A 144 14.20 13.72 -0.40
N GLU A 145 13.59 14.81 0.00
CA GLU A 145 13.06 15.00 1.33
C GLU A 145 11.58 15.37 1.21
N ASN A 146 10.72 14.70 1.99
CA ASN A 146 9.31 15.03 2.02
C ASN A 146 9.04 16.25 2.92
N GLN A 147 7.78 16.70 2.94
CA GLN A 147 7.34 17.86 3.73
C GLN A 147 7.57 17.72 5.25
N TRP A 148 7.87 16.50 5.74
CA TRP A 148 8.14 16.21 7.16
C TRP A 148 9.64 15.99 7.45
N GLY A 149 10.53 16.23 6.47
CA GLY A 149 11.96 16.04 6.64
C GLY A 149 12.46 14.59 6.56
N ASN A 150 11.63 13.65 6.10
CA ASN A 150 12.00 12.25 5.92
C ASN A 150 12.44 11.97 4.46
N PRO A 151 13.30 10.96 4.23
CA PRO A 151 13.65 10.54 2.88
C PRO A 151 12.40 10.23 2.06
N SER A 152 12.35 10.75 0.83
CA SER A 152 11.26 10.53 -0.12
C SER A 152 11.80 9.91 -1.40
N ILE A 153 11.26 8.78 -1.80
CA ILE A 153 11.61 8.07 -3.03
C ILE A 153 10.91 8.76 -4.19
N SER A 154 11.64 8.99 -5.28
CA SER A 154 11.05 9.52 -6.52
C SER A 154 11.64 8.83 -7.74
N TYR A 155 10.93 8.90 -8.86
CA TYR A 155 11.36 8.36 -10.16
C TYR A 155 10.71 9.13 -11.29
N MET A 156 11.21 8.97 -12.52
CA MET A 156 10.62 9.54 -13.72
C MET A 156 9.53 8.61 -14.26
N GLY A 157 8.35 9.14 -14.47
CA GLY A 157 7.21 8.37 -14.94
C GLY A 157 6.09 9.20 -15.52
N MET A 158 5.09 8.53 -16.06
CA MET A 158 3.88 9.16 -16.61
C MET A 158 2.90 9.49 -15.47
N ASP A 159 2.65 10.76 -15.25
CA ASP A 159 1.64 11.20 -14.30
C ASP A 159 0.24 10.82 -14.79
N GLN A 160 -0.52 10.12 -13.94
CA GLN A 160 -1.83 9.57 -14.31
C GLN A 160 -2.90 10.65 -14.55
N LYS A 161 -2.77 11.80 -13.92
CA LYS A 161 -3.74 12.91 -14.02
C LYS A 161 -3.41 13.80 -15.23
N THR A 162 -2.15 14.25 -15.32
CA THR A 162 -1.72 15.21 -16.36
C THR A 162 -1.28 14.54 -17.66
N LYS A 163 -1.05 13.23 -17.66
CA LYS A 163 -0.51 12.44 -18.78
C LYS A 163 0.83 12.99 -19.30
N ARG A 164 1.62 13.59 -18.42
CA ARG A 164 2.96 14.12 -18.72
C ARG A 164 4.02 13.28 -18.06
N TRP A 165 5.14 13.11 -18.73
CA TRP A 165 6.34 12.49 -18.17
C TRP A 165 6.98 13.47 -17.21
N LYS A 166 7.06 13.10 -15.94
CA LYS A 166 7.63 13.96 -14.89
C LYS A 166 8.16 13.12 -13.72
N ARG A 167 8.80 13.80 -12.78
CA ARG A 167 9.22 13.18 -11.51
C ARG A 167 7.98 12.92 -10.63
N ILE A 168 7.89 11.68 -10.16
CA ILE A 168 6.79 11.18 -9.34
C ILE A 168 7.37 10.73 -8.00
N GLU A 169 6.79 11.17 -6.91
CA GLU A 169 7.10 10.65 -5.58
C GLU A 169 6.37 9.35 -5.33
N THR A 170 7.05 8.45 -4.59
CA THR A 170 6.48 7.17 -4.16
C THR A 170 6.96 6.81 -2.76
N TYR A 171 6.44 5.72 -2.22
CA TYR A 171 6.73 5.24 -0.88
C TYR A 171 6.46 3.73 -0.80
N GLY A 172 6.88 3.09 0.30
CA GLY A 172 6.82 1.64 0.44
C GLY A 172 5.46 1.04 0.18
N GLY A 173 4.39 1.63 0.72
CA GLY A 173 3.02 1.16 0.49
C GLY A 173 2.59 1.20 -0.98
N LYS A 174 3.03 2.22 -1.73
CA LYS A 174 2.75 2.32 -3.16
C LYS A 174 3.56 1.31 -3.97
N LEU A 175 4.80 1.07 -3.60
CA LEU A 175 5.62 0.01 -4.20
C LEU A 175 4.99 -1.36 -3.98
N VAL A 176 4.50 -1.64 -2.76
CA VAL A 176 3.76 -2.88 -2.45
C VAL A 176 2.49 -2.99 -3.27
N GLU A 177 1.71 -1.92 -3.41
CA GLU A 177 0.51 -1.89 -4.27
C GLU A 177 0.85 -2.32 -5.69
N ASN A 178 1.87 -1.70 -6.30
CA ASN A 178 2.31 -2.02 -7.66
C ASN A 178 2.72 -3.50 -7.80
N CYS A 179 3.47 -4.03 -6.83
CA CYS A 179 3.89 -5.43 -6.82
C CYS A 179 2.69 -6.38 -6.70
N VAL A 180 1.76 -6.12 -5.78
CA VAL A 180 0.58 -6.98 -5.55
C VAL A 180 -0.31 -7.00 -6.79
N GLN A 181 -0.58 -5.84 -7.41
CA GLN A 181 -1.36 -5.76 -8.63
C GLN A 181 -0.67 -6.47 -9.80
N ALA A 182 0.66 -6.34 -9.92
CA ALA A 182 1.43 -7.00 -10.95
C ALA A 182 1.46 -8.52 -10.79
N ILE A 183 1.66 -9.03 -9.57
CA ILE A 183 1.62 -10.46 -9.25
C ILE A 183 0.23 -11.03 -9.56
N ALA A 184 -0.83 -10.34 -9.15
CA ALA A 184 -2.20 -10.78 -9.43
C ALA A 184 -2.52 -10.85 -10.94
N ARG A 185 -1.83 -10.08 -11.76
CA ARG A 185 -1.94 -10.13 -13.22
C ARG A 185 -1.12 -11.27 -13.84
N ASP A 186 -0.06 -11.71 -13.16
CA ASP A 186 0.82 -12.80 -13.63
C ASP A 186 0.23 -14.20 -13.33
N CYS A 187 -0.79 -14.28 -12.44
CA CYS A 187 -1.55 -15.48 -12.16
C CYS A 187 -2.72 -15.63 -13.13
#